data_fea29e3515b2d35f8c749f633b2c7f4a
#
_entry.id   fea29e3515b2d35f8c749f633b2c7f4a
#
_cell.length_a   1.000
_cell.length_b   1.000
_cell.length_c   1.000
_cell.angle_alpha   90.00
_cell.angle_beta   90.00
_cell.angle_gamma   90.00
#
_symmetry.space_group_name_H-M   'P 1'
#
loop_
_entity.id
_entity.type
_entity.pdbx_description
1 polymer ?
#
loop_
_entity_poly.entity_id
_entity_poly.type
_entity_poly.pdbx_seq_one_letter_code
_entity_poly.pdbx_strand_id
1 'polypeptide(L)'
;MGSDHRLTTRQMAEFVANGFIRFEAIVPTEINERGIDEMRRLELERFAPAGLKPPHTGTPLEECYPAPSAIGEYLRLPEIRGIIESFVGANPAFDHDFTHHLQPHSAYLQPLHVDAITDSPDPTFDIQLFWYPHDVAPGEGGTRFVPGSHLRRVRSSGLDRYQHIIGEQQFSGPAGTVVVFHHGLWHAGQPNPGDGDRWMHKVRLNPTVPQVRLWNTDDLVELHNPPSDHIFARMLPDSVAQVLRTMHPWMSITDYRNEQVQRARLWRYLTGDDTYDVDHYLTRLEGRAALVGSR
;
A
#
# COMPACT_ATOMS: atom_id res chain seq x y z
N MET A 1 -23.58 9.81 14.28
CA MET A 1 -22.91 8.73 13.55
C MET A 1 -21.56 9.27 13.17
N GLY A 2 -20.47 8.69 13.67
CA GLY A 2 -19.14 9.08 13.23
C GLY A 2 -18.99 8.81 11.71
N SER A 3 -18.26 9.64 11.00
CA SER A 3 -17.96 9.42 9.59
C SER A 3 -17.22 8.08 9.47
N ASP A 4 -17.63 7.25 8.53
CA ASP A 4 -16.89 6.02 8.20
C ASP A 4 -15.64 6.43 7.41
N HIS A 5 -14.45 6.25 8.02
CA HIS A 5 -13.16 6.59 7.41
C HIS A 5 -12.55 5.42 6.63
N ARG A 6 -13.28 4.32 6.47
CA ARG A 6 -12.83 3.19 5.65
C ARG A 6 -12.79 3.58 4.18
N LEU A 7 -11.94 2.89 3.45
CA LEU A 7 -11.81 3.08 2.00
C LEU A 7 -13.15 2.84 1.28
N THR A 8 -13.33 3.51 0.16
CA THR A 8 -14.40 3.19 -0.80
C THR A 8 -14.01 2.00 -1.67
N THR A 9 -14.98 1.40 -2.36
CA THR A 9 -14.71 0.33 -3.34
C THR A 9 -13.76 0.78 -4.44
N ARG A 10 -13.88 2.02 -4.92
CA ARG A 10 -12.96 2.58 -5.90
C ARG A 10 -11.53 2.64 -5.40
N GLN A 11 -11.31 3.17 -4.19
CA GLN A 11 -9.99 3.25 -3.57
C GLN A 11 -9.37 1.85 -3.37
N MET A 12 -10.17 0.86 -2.97
CA MET A 12 -9.70 -0.52 -2.86
C MET A 12 -9.32 -1.10 -4.24
N ALA A 13 -10.11 -0.84 -5.29
CA ALA A 13 -9.77 -1.26 -6.64
C ALA A 13 -8.49 -0.59 -7.16
N GLU A 14 -8.29 0.69 -6.86
CA GLU A 14 -7.06 1.43 -7.18
C GLU A 14 -5.84 0.83 -6.48
N PHE A 15 -5.97 0.43 -5.21
CA PHE A 15 -4.92 -0.28 -4.50
C PHE A 15 -4.60 -1.64 -5.15
N VAL A 16 -5.62 -2.42 -5.53
CA VAL A 16 -5.44 -3.69 -6.24
C VAL A 16 -4.77 -3.49 -7.60
N ALA A 17 -5.04 -2.39 -8.30
CA ALA A 17 -4.43 -2.10 -9.59
C ALA A 17 -2.98 -1.61 -9.47
N ASN A 18 -2.69 -0.79 -8.45
CA ASN A 18 -1.43 -0.05 -8.32
C ASN A 18 -0.47 -0.62 -7.28
N GLY A 19 -0.98 -1.32 -6.26
CA GLY A 19 -0.21 -1.80 -5.10
C GLY A 19 0.09 -0.73 -4.07
N PHE A 20 -0.46 0.45 -4.22
CA PHE A 20 -0.35 1.54 -3.26
C PHE A 20 -1.57 2.47 -3.34
N ILE A 21 -1.75 3.23 -2.27
CA ILE A 21 -2.69 4.36 -2.23
C ILE A 21 -2.10 5.48 -1.38
N ARG A 22 -2.41 6.72 -1.72
CA ARG A 22 -1.85 7.92 -1.10
C ARG A 22 -2.96 8.78 -0.50
N PHE A 23 -2.70 9.29 0.70
CA PHE A 23 -3.56 10.21 1.43
C PHE A 23 -2.77 11.45 1.81
N GLU A 24 -3.06 12.56 1.16
CA GLU A 24 -2.30 13.80 1.33
C GLU A 24 -2.72 14.56 2.58
N ALA A 25 -1.73 14.98 3.38
CA ALA A 25 -1.89 15.90 4.51
C ALA A 25 -3.00 15.47 5.51
N ILE A 26 -3.17 14.16 5.74
CA ILE A 26 -4.20 13.65 6.65
C ILE A 26 -3.76 13.60 8.11
N VAL A 27 -2.45 13.75 8.38
CA VAL A 27 -1.92 13.84 9.74
C VAL A 27 -1.78 15.32 10.12
N PRO A 28 -2.35 15.76 11.24
CA PRO A 28 -2.27 17.15 11.70
C PRO A 28 -0.83 17.65 11.91
N THR A 29 -0.60 18.94 11.69
CA THR A 29 0.72 19.59 11.81
C THR A 29 1.36 19.35 13.17
N GLU A 30 0.59 19.47 14.25
CA GLU A 30 1.09 19.30 15.62
C GLU A 30 1.58 17.87 15.90
N ILE A 31 0.98 16.87 15.25
CA ILE A 31 1.43 15.48 15.33
C ILE A 31 2.67 15.28 14.46
N ASN A 32 2.73 15.92 13.30
CA ASN A 32 3.90 15.86 12.42
C ASN A 32 5.16 16.40 13.10
N GLU A 33 5.06 17.57 13.72
CA GLU A 33 6.17 18.21 14.44
C GLU A 33 6.70 17.32 15.58
N ARG A 34 5.80 16.86 16.46
CA ARG A 34 6.16 15.95 17.56
C ARG A 34 6.67 14.60 17.06
N GLY A 35 6.17 14.14 15.91
CA GLY A 35 6.63 12.91 15.28
C GLY A 35 8.07 12.99 14.81
N ILE A 36 8.49 14.11 14.22
CA ILE A 36 9.90 14.34 13.86
C ILE A 36 10.78 14.29 15.10
N ASP A 37 10.38 14.95 16.19
CA ASP A 37 11.15 14.94 17.44
C ASP A 37 11.23 13.55 18.06
N GLU A 38 10.13 12.78 18.00
CA GLU A 38 10.13 11.39 18.46
C GLU A 38 11.03 10.50 17.59
N MET A 39 10.96 10.60 16.27
CA MET A 39 11.83 9.86 15.35
C MET A 39 13.31 10.19 15.59
N ARG A 40 13.64 11.46 15.79
CA ARG A 40 15.01 11.91 16.11
C ARG A 40 15.51 11.29 17.43
N ARG A 41 14.64 11.27 18.45
CA ARG A 41 14.94 10.62 19.73
C ARG A 41 15.15 9.12 19.57
N LEU A 42 14.26 8.42 18.85
CA LEU A 42 14.37 6.97 18.62
C LEU A 42 15.64 6.61 17.85
N GLU A 43 16.07 7.41 16.89
CA GLU A 43 17.32 7.21 16.16
C GLU A 43 18.52 7.33 17.11
N LEU A 44 18.55 8.33 17.97
CA LEU A 44 19.63 8.51 18.96
C LEU A 44 19.66 7.38 20.00
N GLU A 45 18.49 6.92 20.45
CA GLU A 45 18.34 5.87 21.45
C GLU A 45 18.61 4.46 20.90
N ARG A 46 18.50 4.27 19.58
CA ARG A 46 18.73 2.97 18.91
C ARG A 46 20.10 2.37 19.25
N PHE A 47 21.08 3.20 19.50
CA PHE A 47 22.45 2.80 19.85
C PHE A 47 22.74 2.91 21.35
N ALA A 48 21.76 3.30 22.18
CA ALA A 48 21.94 3.40 23.63
C ALA A 48 21.86 2.00 24.27
N PRO A 49 22.71 1.70 25.26
CA PRO A 49 22.73 0.40 25.95
C PRO A 49 21.41 0.02 26.63
N ALA A 50 20.57 1.01 26.95
CA ALA A 50 19.27 0.86 27.60
C ALA A 50 18.11 1.30 26.67
N GLY A 51 18.31 1.33 25.34
CA GLY A 51 17.35 1.82 24.38
C GLY A 51 15.97 1.18 24.53
N LEU A 52 14.94 1.93 24.11
CA LEU A 52 13.57 1.44 24.05
C LEU A 52 13.55 0.15 23.23
N LYS A 53 12.98 -0.90 23.79
CA LYS A 53 12.74 -2.13 23.03
C LYS A 53 11.57 -1.87 22.09
N PRO A 54 11.75 -2.05 20.76
CA PRO A 54 10.62 -1.97 19.84
C PRO A 54 9.59 -3.03 20.19
N PRO A 55 8.33 -2.85 19.81
CA PRO A 55 7.34 -3.89 19.90
C PRO A 55 7.83 -5.16 19.20
N HIS A 56 7.46 -6.33 19.72
CA HIS A 56 7.79 -7.59 19.07
C HIS A 56 6.81 -7.85 17.92
N THR A 57 7.27 -8.50 16.86
CA THR A 57 6.41 -9.02 15.80
C THR A 57 5.27 -9.86 16.39
N GLY A 58 4.04 -9.58 15.95
CA GLY A 58 2.82 -10.19 16.48
C GLY A 58 2.14 -9.41 17.61
N THR A 59 2.75 -8.34 18.13
CA THR A 59 2.10 -7.47 19.11
C THR A 59 0.87 -6.81 18.49
N PRO A 60 -0.30 -6.80 19.17
CA PRO A 60 -1.45 -6.02 18.72
C PRO A 60 -1.09 -4.53 18.56
N LEU A 61 -1.53 -3.90 17.47
CA LEU A 61 -1.17 -2.49 17.19
C LEU A 61 -1.54 -1.55 18.35
N GLU A 62 -2.63 -1.83 19.06
CA GLU A 62 -3.08 -1.03 20.20
C GLU A 62 -2.09 -1.03 21.38
N GLU A 63 -1.30 -2.07 21.50
CA GLU A 63 -0.27 -2.20 22.56
C GLU A 63 1.07 -1.59 22.15
N CYS A 64 1.20 -1.23 20.85
CA CYS A 64 2.39 -0.56 20.35
C CYS A 64 2.31 0.94 20.63
N TYR A 65 3.45 1.59 20.81
CA TYR A 65 3.58 3.04 20.98
C TYR A 65 2.67 3.60 22.08
N PRO A 66 2.88 3.21 23.35
CA PRO A 66 2.09 3.73 24.47
C PRO A 66 2.31 5.24 24.63
N ALA A 67 1.29 5.93 25.15
CA ALA A 67 1.37 7.36 25.42
C ALA A 67 2.50 7.71 26.43
N PRO A 68 3.20 8.85 26.27
CA PRO A 68 3.03 9.80 25.17
C PRO A 68 3.86 9.41 23.94
N SER A 69 3.21 9.20 22.79
CA SER A 69 3.87 8.90 21.51
C SER A 69 3.10 9.56 20.37
N ALA A 70 3.77 10.40 19.60
CA ALA A 70 3.19 11.00 18.40
C ALA A 70 2.98 9.96 17.30
N ILE A 71 3.85 8.94 17.22
CA ILE A 71 3.66 7.78 16.33
C ILE A 71 2.38 7.03 16.72
N GLY A 72 2.18 6.79 18.02
CA GLY A 72 0.96 6.17 18.52
C GLY A 72 -0.28 7.02 18.29
N GLU A 73 -0.19 8.34 18.43
CA GLU A 73 -1.30 9.25 18.15
C GLU A 73 -1.70 9.23 16.67
N TYR A 74 -0.72 9.34 15.74
CA TYR A 74 -1.03 9.30 14.32
C TYR A 74 -1.70 7.99 13.91
N LEU A 75 -1.21 6.84 14.43
CA LEU A 75 -1.79 5.52 14.15
C LEU A 75 -3.22 5.35 14.71
N ARG A 76 -3.62 6.18 15.68
CA ARG A 76 -4.95 6.18 16.29
C ARG A 76 -5.90 7.24 15.73
N LEU A 77 -5.45 8.10 14.82
CA LEU A 77 -6.35 9.03 14.13
C LEU A 77 -7.49 8.26 13.46
N PRO A 78 -8.74 8.73 13.52
CA PRO A 78 -9.87 8.03 12.92
C PRO A 78 -9.67 7.71 11.44
N GLU A 79 -9.10 8.63 10.67
CA GLU A 79 -8.78 8.47 9.26
C GLU A 79 -7.77 7.34 9.04
N ILE A 80 -6.69 7.32 9.82
CA ILE A 80 -5.65 6.29 9.73
C ILE A 80 -6.20 4.94 10.17
N ARG A 81 -7.01 4.91 11.23
CA ARG A 81 -7.66 3.67 11.69
C ARG A 81 -8.60 3.10 10.63
N GLY A 82 -9.42 3.93 9.99
CA GLY A 82 -10.30 3.50 8.90
C GLY A 82 -9.52 2.93 7.71
N ILE A 83 -8.40 3.56 7.35
CA ILE A 83 -7.49 3.06 6.31
C ILE A 83 -6.92 1.68 6.70
N ILE A 84 -6.35 1.57 7.91
CA ILE A 84 -5.78 0.30 8.41
C ILE A 84 -6.84 -0.79 8.43
N GLU A 85 -8.01 -0.51 8.99
CA GLU A 85 -9.13 -1.46 9.08
C GLU A 85 -9.55 -1.99 7.72
N SER A 86 -9.57 -1.13 6.70
CA SER A 86 -9.95 -1.50 5.34
C SER A 86 -9.04 -2.56 4.71
N PHE A 87 -7.79 -2.66 5.16
CA PHE A 87 -6.81 -3.59 4.60
C PHE A 87 -6.57 -4.82 5.48
N VAL A 88 -6.39 -4.63 6.78
CA VAL A 88 -5.88 -5.67 7.69
C VAL A 88 -6.79 -5.92 8.90
N GLY A 89 -7.96 -5.28 8.93
CA GLY A 89 -8.94 -5.41 10.02
C GLY A 89 -8.68 -4.47 11.19
N ALA A 90 -9.63 -4.44 12.13
CA ALA A 90 -9.63 -3.49 13.25
C ALA A 90 -8.46 -3.70 14.24
N ASN A 91 -7.96 -4.92 14.35
CA ASN A 91 -6.91 -5.29 15.32
C ASN A 91 -5.72 -5.97 14.62
N PRO A 92 -4.97 -5.27 13.75
CA PRO A 92 -3.83 -5.85 13.06
C PRO A 92 -2.69 -6.14 14.02
N ALA A 93 -1.84 -7.08 13.65
CA ALA A 93 -0.60 -7.35 14.35
C ALA A 93 0.54 -6.50 13.79
N PHE A 94 1.34 -5.94 14.66
CA PHE A 94 2.59 -5.28 14.31
C PHE A 94 3.61 -6.31 13.80
N ASP A 95 4.27 -5.99 12.70
CA ASP A 95 5.41 -6.79 12.20
C ASP A 95 6.73 -6.14 12.60
N HIS A 96 7.02 -4.98 12.06
CA HIS A 96 8.18 -4.16 12.38
C HIS A 96 7.94 -2.70 11.96
N ASP A 97 8.80 -1.82 12.42
CA ASP A 97 8.88 -0.43 11.99
C ASP A 97 10.30 0.00 11.67
N PHE A 98 10.41 1.07 10.91
CA PHE A 98 11.66 1.78 10.66
C PHE A 98 11.46 3.27 10.65
N THR A 99 12.33 3.99 11.35
CA THR A 99 12.56 5.40 11.13
C THR A 99 13.64 5.56 10.06
N HIS A 100 13.27 6.17 8.94
CA HIS A 100 14.21 6.50 7.88
C HIS A 100 14.60 7.96 7.98
N HIS A 101 15.87 8.19 8.26
CA HIS A 101 16.48 9.51 8.29
C HIS A 101 17.52 9.63 7.19
N LEU A 102 17.37 10.61 6.34
CA LEU A 102 18.41 11.00 5.38
C LEU A 102 18.84 12.43 5.66
N GLN A 103 20.12 12.58 5.99
CA GLN A 103 20.76 13.87 6.18
C GLN A 103 20.75 14.70 4.90
N PRO A 104 20.90 16.04 4.99
CA PRO A 104 21.13 16.89 3.84
C PRO A 104 22.28 16.37 2.98
N HIS A 105 22.12 16.48 1.67
CA HIS A 105 23.10 16.06 0.65
C HIS A 105 23.51 14.59 0.75
N SER A 106 22.67 13.74 1.33
CA SER A 106 22.92 12.29 1.37
C SER A 106 22.88 11.69 -0.03
N ALA A 107 23.96 11.05 -0.43
CA ALA A 107 24.05 10.30 -1.69
C ALA A 107 23.56 8.85 -1.56
N TYR A 108 23.01 8.46 -0.41
CA TYR A 108 22.56 7.09 -0.18
C TYR A 108 21.43 6.71 -1.15
N LEU A 109 21.70 5.70 -1.97
CA LEU A 109 20.75 5.10 -2.90
C LEU A 109 20.49 3.66 -2.50
N GLN A 110 19.26 3.33 -2.20
CA GLN A 110 18.87 1.95 -1.93
C GLN A 110 18.61 1.21 -3.24
N PRO A 111 19.08 -0.04 -3.41
CA PRO A 111 18.67 -0.88 -4.52
C PRO A 111 17.17 -1.12 -4.53
N LEU A 112 16.58 -1.26 -5.70
CA LEU A 112 15.16 -1.62 -5.84
C LEU A 112 14.93 -3.01 -5.26
N HIS A 113 13.95 -3.15 -4.37
CA HIS A 113 13.67 -4.39 -3.64
C HIS A 113 12.18 -4.58 -3.34
N VAL A 114 11.86 -5.71 -2.77
CA VAL A 114 10.57 -6.02 -2.12
C VAL A 114 10.84 -6.39 -0.67
N ASP A 115 9.95 -6.00 0.23
CA ASP A 115 10.11 -6.31 1.66
C ASP A 115 9.66 -7.72 2.04
N ALA A 116 8.90 -8.38 1.18
CA ALA A 116 8.49 -9.74 1.42
C ALA A 116 8.62 -10.58 0.15
N ILE A 117 9.36 -11.67 0.27
CA ILE A 117 9.42 -12.72 -0.75
C ILE A 117 8.38 -13.75 -0.34
N THR A 118 7.16 -13.63 -0.87
CA THR A 118 6.15 -14.66 -0.69
C THR A 118 6.01 -15.46 -1.98
N ASP A 119 6.44 -16.71 -1.94
CA ASP A 119 6.13 -17.70 -2.99
C ASP A 119 4.78 -18.37 -2.75
N SER A 120 4.03 -17.92 -1.75
CA SER A 120 2.75 -18.49 -1.38
C SER A 120 1.68 -18.22 -2.44
N PRO A 121 0.85 -19.20 -2.77
CA PRO A 121 -0.38 -18.98 -3.54
C PRO A 121 -1.45 -18.21 -2.72
N ASP A 122 -1.21 -17.98 -1.44
CA ASP A 122 -2.09 -17.28 -0.54
C ASP A 122 -2.24 -15.81 -0.99
N PRO A 123 -3.48 -15.32 -1.23
CA PRO A 123 -3.72 -13.95 -1.60
C PRO A 123 -3.63 -12.97 -0.42
N THR A 124 -3.44 -13.45 0.81
CA THR A 124 -3.26 -12.63 2.00
C THR A 124 -2.04 -11.73 1.85
N PHE A 125 -2.17 -10.48 2.25
CA PHE A 125 -1.09 -9.51 2.16
C PHE A 125 -0.99 -8.64 3.41
N ASP A 126 0.21 -8.15 3.66
CA ASP A 126 0.49 -7.14 4.66
C ASP A 126 0.54 -5.78 4.02
N ILE A 127 0.30 -4.76 4.81
CA ILE A 127 0.45 -3.38 4.37
C ILE A 127 1.61 -2.71 5.10
N GLN A 128 2.16 -1.70 4.45
CA GLN A 128 3.15 -0.80 5.01
C GLN A 128 2.63 0.63 4.92
N LEU A 129 2.55 1.32 6.05
CA LEU A 129 2.23 2.74 6.10
C LEU A 129 3.54 3.53 6.11
N PHE A 130 3.71 4.43 5.14
CA PHE A 130 4.82 5.36 5.05
C PHE A 130 4.29 6.74 5.38
N TRP A 131 4.64 7.25 6.55
CA TRP A 131 4.26 8.58 7.00
C TRP A 131 5.40 9.57 6.78
N TYR A 132 5.10 10.64 6.04
CA TYR A 132 6.00 11.75 5.76
C TYR A 132 5.56 12.97 6.56
N PRO A 133 6.24 13.29 7.69
CA PRO A 133 5.79 14.35 8.60
C PRO A 133 6.18 15.76 8.14
N HIS A 134 6.91 15.91 7.05
CA HIS A 134 7.31 17.20 6.47
C HIS A 134 7.08 17.18 4.96
N ASP A 135 7.13 18.37 4.34
CA ASP A 135 7.06 18.50 2.90
C ASP A 135 8.24 17.76 2.24
N VAL A 136 7.97 17.10 1.12
CA VAL A 136 9.00 16.49 0.27
C VAL A 136 8.81 17.05 -1.14
N ALA A 137 9.73 17.90 -1.58
CA ALA A 137 9.67 18.46 -2.92
C ALA A 137 10.07 17.42 -4.00
N PRO A 138 9.63 17.61 -5.26
CA PRO A 138 10.06 16.76 -6.36
C PRO A 138 11.58 16.67 -6.44
N GLY A 139 12.12 15.45 -6.42
CA GLY A 139 13.57 15.20 -6.46
C GLY A 139 14.27 15.20 -5.10
N GLU A 140 13.62 15.56 -4.01
CA GLU A 140 14.22 15.61 -2.65
C GLU A 140 14.17 14.27 -1.91
N GLY A 141 14.50 13.19 -2.58
CA GLY A 141 14.77 11.92 -1.88
C GLY A 141 13.56 11.16 -1.35
N GLY A 142 12.35 11.42 -1.87
CA GLY A 142 11.18 10.61 -1.57
C GLY A 142 11.37 9.16 -2.04
N THR A 143 10.69 8.21 -1.39
CA THR A 143 10.73 6.81 -1.81
C THR A 143 10.30 6.67 -3.27
N ARG A 144 11.09 5.98 -4.08
CA ARG A 144 10.67 5.58 -5.43
C ARG A 144 9.96 4.23 -5.37
N PHE A 145 9.02 4.01 -6.26
CA PHE A 145 8.27 2.76 -6.34
C PHE A 145 7.74 2.52 -7.77
N VAL A 146 7.41 1.28 -8.07
CA VAL A 146 6.94 0.87 -9.39
C VAL A 146 5.47 0.47 -9.30
N PRO A 147 4.53 1.33 -9.74
CA PRO A 147 3.10 1.02 -9.71
C PRO A 147 2.76 -0.28 -10.40
N GLY A 148 1.89 -1.09 -9.78
CA GLY A 148 1.41 -2.36 -10.33
C GLY A 148 2.39 -3.53 -10.24
N SER A 149 3.55 -3.36 -9.58
CA SER A 149 4.56 -4.43 -9.48
C SER A 149 4.31 -5.44 -8.36
N HIS A 150 3.40 -5.15 -7.44
CA HIS A 150 3.20 -5.87 -6.17
C HIS A 150 2.75 -7.33 -6.32
N LEU A 151 2.09 -7.69 -7.41
CA LEU A 151 1.66 -9.06 -7.68
C LEU A 151 2.71 -9.89 -8.45
N ARG A 152 3.87 -9.27 -8.76
CA ARG A 152 5.00 -9.92 -9.41
C ARG A 152 5.88 -10.64 -8.42
N ARG A 153 6.09 -11.93 -8.66
CA ARG A 153 7.00 -12.76 -7.88
C ARG A 153 8.40 -12.70 -8.48
N VAL A 154 9.21 -11.79 -7.96
CA VAL A 154 10.59 -11.60 -8.41
C VAL A 154 11.51 -11.67 -7.20
N ARG A 155 12.64 -12.35 -7.34
CA ARG A 155 13.68 -12.32 -6.29
C ARG A 155 14.32 -10.94 -6.23
N SER A 156 14.57 -10.45 -5.04
CA SER A 156 15.22 -9.14 -4.84
C SER A 156 16.52 -9.03 -5.63
N SER A 157 17.35 -10.07 -5.69
CA SER A 157 18.56 -10.12 -6.51
C SER A 157 18.33 -9.97 -8.02
N GLY A 158 17.09 -10.10 -8.48
CA GLY A 158 16.70 -9.79 -9.85
C GLY A 158 16.34 -8.33 -10.06
N LEU A 159 15.91 -7.63 -9.00
CA LEU A 159 15.49 -6.24 -9.03
C LEU A 159 16.65 -5.27 -8.80
N ASP A 160 17.60 -5.61 -7.95
CA ASP A 160 18.72 -4.75 -7.55
C ASP A 160 19.63 -4.34 -8.71
N ARG A 161 19.53 -5.04 -9.85
CA ARG A 161 20.24 -4.72 -11.10
C ARG A 161 19.70 -3.48 -11.82
N TYR A 162 18.44 -3.12 -11.56
CA TYR A 162 17.78 -2.04 -12.27
C TYR A 162 17.92 -0.74 -11.48
N GLN A 163 18.55 0.26 -12.08
CA GLN A 163 18.60 1.60 -11.51
C GLN A 163 17.27 2.32 -11.70
N HIS A 164 16.63 2.13 -12.87
CA HIS A 164 15.37 2.74 -13.22
C HIS A 164 14.48 1.78 -13.99
N ILE A 165 13.17 1.87 -13.74
CA ILE A 165 12.14 1.15 -14.49
C ILE A 165 11.17 2.17 -15.08
N ILE A 166 10.82 2.01 -16.35
CA ILE A 166 9.88 2.92 -17.04
C ILE A 166 8.57 2.98 -16.27
N GLY A 167 8.12 4.18 -15.92
CA GLY A 167 6.89 4.40 -15.18
C GLY A 167 7.03 4.30 -13.67
N GLU A 168 8.25 4.15 -13.14
CA GLU A 168 8.48 4.34 -11.71
C GLU A 168 8.07 5.74 -11.28
N GLN A 169 7.61 5.85 -10.05
CA GLN A 169 7.24 7.10 -9.42
C GLN A 169 8.15 7.36 -8.23
N GLN A 170 8.36 8.62 -7.92
CA GLN A 170 9.03 9.06 -6.70
C GLN A 170 8.04 9.86 -5.86
N PHE A 171 7.99 9.57 -4.57
CA PHE A 171 7.15 10.34 -3.66
C PHE A 171 7.61 11.80 -3.61
N SER A 172 6.64 12.70 -3.72
CA SER A 172 6.74 14.11 -3.35
C SER A 172 5.38 14.55 -2.84
N GLY A 173 5.31 15.47 -1.90
CA GLY A 173 4.03 15.91 -1.38
C GLY A 173 4.12 16.66 -0.06
N PRO A 174 2.97 17.15 0.42
CA PRO A 174 2.88 17.93 1.65
C PRO A 174 3.12 17.08 2.91
N ALA A 175 3.51 17.79 3.98
CA ALA A 175 3.61 17.24 5.33
C ALA A 175 2.32 16.53 5.75
N GLY A 176 2.47 15.46 6.54
CA GLY A 176 1.33 14.67 7.00
C GLY A 176 0.75 13.71 5.97
N THR A 177 1.41 13.54 4.83
CA THR A 177 1.01 12.54 3.84
C THR A 177 1.34 11.13 4.32
N VAL A 178 0.37 10.22 4.15
CA VAL A 178 0.55 8.79 4.38
C VAL A 178 0.36 8.04 3.07
N VAL A 179 1.31 7.16 2.75
CA VAL A 179 1.21 6.26 1.61
C VAL A 179 1.15 4.84 2.13
N VAL A 180 0.13 4.09 1.71
CA VAL A 180 -0.01 2.68 2.05
C VAL A 180 0.49 1.84 0.89
N PHE A 181 1.46 0.97 1.17
CA PHE A 181 2.04 0.04 0.20
C PHE A 181 1.61 -1.40 0.52
N HIS A 182 1.31 -2.14 -0.52
CA HIS A 182 1.30 -3.61 -0.48
C HIS A 182 2.74 -4.10 -0.25
N HIS A 183 2.94 -5.10 0.61
CA HIS A 183 4.28 -5.60 0.96
C HIS A 183 5.14 -6.02 -0.24
N GLY A 184 4.50 -6.46 -1.33
CA GLY A 184 5.18 -6.89 -2.56
C GLY A 184 5.49 -5.77 -3.54
N LEU A 185 5.18 -4.50 -3.24
CA LEU A 185 5.45 -3.39 -4.15
C LEU A 185 6.96 -3.14 -4.26
N TRP A 186 7.48 -3.07 -5.48
CA TRP A 186 8.89 -2.75 -5.72
C TRP A 186 9.17 -1.31 -5.38
N HIS A 187 10.09 -1.09 -4.46
CA HIS A 187 10.42 0.26 -3.99
C HIS A 187 11.88 0.40 -3.56
N ALA A 188 12.31 1.62 -3.37
CA ALA A 188 13.65 1.94 -2.86
C ALA A 188 13.73 3.35 -2.29
N GLY A 189 14.59 3.55 -1.29
CA GLY A 189 15.01 4.86 -0.84
C GLY A 189 15.83 5.59 -1.92
N GLN A 190 15.72 6.92 -1.93
CA GLN A 190 16.43 7.79 -2.88
C GLN A 190 17.38 8.72 -2.14
N PRO A 191 18.45 9.21 -2.79
CA PRO A 191 19.32 10.26 -2.24
C PRO A 191 18.49 11.47 -1.80
N ASN A 192 18.99 12.18 -0.79
CA ASN A 192 18.45 13.47 -0.38
C ASN A 192 19.39 14.59 -0.82
N PRO A 193 19.18 15.21 -1.98
CA PRO A 193 20.02 16.31 -2.45
C PRO A 193 19.66 17.65 -1.81
N GLY A 194 18.56 17.73 -1.04
CA GLY A 194 18.09 18.96 -0.40
C GLY A 194 18.94 19.38 0.80
N ASP A 195 18.69 20.59 1.29
CA ASP A 195 19.41 21.21 2.42
C ASP A 195 18.83 20.82 3.78
N GLY A 196 17.66 20.14 3.82
CA GLY A 196 16.99 19.70 5.04
C GLY A 196 17.10 18.21 5.30
N ASP A 197 16.93 17.82 6.56
CA ASP A 197 16.76 16.43 6.94
C ASP A 197 15.46 15.85 6.35
N ARG A 198 15.51 14.65 5.84
CA ARG A 198 14.32 13.92 5.41
C ARG A 198 14.00 12.79 6.38
N TRP A 199 12.84 12.89 7.01
CA TRP A 199 12.31 11.89 7.93
C TRP A 199 11.14 11.15 7.30
N MET A 200 11.02 9.86 7.58
CA MET A 200 9.86 9.06 7.24
C MET A 200 9.75 7.90 8.24
N HIS A 201 8.56 7.68 8.75
CA HIS A 201 8.26 6.51 9.57
C HIS A 201 7.54 5.47 8.72
N LYS A 202 8.06 4.24 8.76
CA LYS A 202 7.45 3.07 8.12
C LYS A 202 7.00 2.10 9.21
N VAL A 203 5.74 1.64 9.14
CA VAL A 203 5.25 0.53 9.95
C VAL A 203 4.63 -0.52 9.05
N ARG A 204 4.94 -1.81 9.28
CA ARG A 204 4.31 -2.95 8.62
C ARG A 204 3.31 -3.60 9.55
N LEU A 205 2.12 -3.89 9.01
CA LEU A 205 0.98 -4.46 9.74
C LEU A 205 0.47 -5.70 9.03
N ASN A 206 0.29 -6.77 9.80
CA ASN A 206 -0.21 -8.06 9.34
C ASN A 206 -1.71 -8.20 9.68
N PRO A 207 -2.53 -8.78 8.79
CA PRO A 207 -3.91 -9.07 9.09
C PRO A 207 -4.02 -10.17 10.14
N THR A 208 -5.00 -10.04 11.02
CA THR A 208 -5.39 -11.08 12.01
C THR A 208 -6.73 -11.73 11.69
N VAL A 209 -7.33 -11.29 10.59
CA VAL A 209 -8.62 -11.79 10.08
C VAL A 209 -8.54 -11.94 8.56
N PRO A 210 -9.40 -12.77 7.94
CA PRO A 210 -9.51 -12.78 6.47
C PRO A 210 -9.85 -11.39 5.92
N GLN A 211 -9.15 -10.97 4.88
CA GLN A 211 -9.28 -9.62 4.31
C GLN A 211 -10.48 -9.52 3.34
N VAL A 212 -11.63 -10.00 3.79
CA VAL A 212 -12.86 -10.05 2.96
C VAL A 212 -13.80 -8.93 3.36
N ARG A 213 -14.06 -7.99 2.45
CA ARG A 213 -14.99 -6.86 2.62
C ARG A 213 -14.73 -6.03 3.87
N LEU A 214 -13.46 -5.74 4.13
CA LEU A 214 -13.07 -4.93 5.30
C LEU A 214 -13.28 -3.42 5.08
N TRP A 215 -13.38 -2.97 3.82
CA TRP A 215 -13.63 -1.56 3.47
C TRP A 215 -15.13 -1.23 3.47
N ASN A 216 -15.48 0.04 3.24
CA ASN A 216 -16.87 0.42 3.02
C ASN A 216 -17.36 -0.10 1.66
N THR A 217 -18.30 -1.02 1.67
CA THR A 217 -18.81 -1.72 0.48
C THR A 217 -20.17 -1.22 0.02
N ASP A 218 -20.63 -0.07 0.51
CA ASP A 218 -21.96 0.46 0.17
C ASP A 218 -22.13 0.70 -1.35
N ASP A 219 -21.04 1.10 -2.01
CA ASP A 219 -20.97 1.35 -3.45
C ASP A 219 -20.52 0.12 -4.29
N LEU A 220 -20.23 -1.02 -3.64
CA LEU A 220 -19.65 -2.19 -4.31
C LEU A 220 -20.53 -2.72 -5.43
N VAL A 221 -21.84 -2.87 -5.19
CA VAL A 221 -22.76 -3.47 -6.15
C VAL A 221 -22.86 -2.60 -7.42
N GLU A 222 -22.93 -1.29 -7.25
CA GLU A 222 -23.02 -0.32 -8.36
C GLU A 222 -21.74 -0.31 -9.19
N LEU A 223 -20.59 -0.20 -8.55
CA LEU A 223 -19.29 -0.13 -9.24
C LEU A 223 -18.82 -1.46 -9.81
N HIS A 224 -19.26 -2.56 -9.21
CA HIS A 224 -18.91 -3.91 -9.63
C HIS A 224 -19.68 -4.35 -10.89
N ASN A 225 -20.97 -4.02 -10.94
CA ASN A 225 -21.89 -4.34 -12.04
C ASN A 225 -22.60 -3.07 -12.51
N PRO A 226 -21.90 -2.13 -13.14
CA PRO A 226 -22.53 -0.91 -13.60
C PRO A 226 -23.66 -1.22 -14.57
N PRO A 227 -24.82 -0.50 -14.51
CA PRO A 227 -25.94 -0.69 -15.42
C PRO A 227 -25.48 -0.64 -16.87
N SER A 228 -25.80 -1.67 -17.64
CA SER A 228 -25.27 -1.87 -18.98
C SER A 228 -26.39 -1.94 -20.00
N ASP A 229 -26.92 -0.81 -20.40
CA ASP A 229 -27.76 -0.71 -21.60
C ASP A 229 -26.93 -0.59 -22.88
N HIS A 230 -25.60 -0.63 -22.75
CA HIS A 230 -24.69 -0.35 -23.85
C HIS A 230 -23.64 -1.43 -24.00
N ILE A 231 -23.36 -1.84 -25.24
CA ILE A 231 -22.30 -2.80 -25.59
C ILE A 231 -20.90 -2.34 -25.06
N PHE A 232 -20.72 -1.06 -24.86
CA PHE A 232 -19.48 -0.44 -24.31
C PHE A 232 -19.58 -0.09 -22.82
N ALA A 233 -20.61 -0.48 -22.11
CA ALA A 233 -20.81 -0.14 -20.70
C ALA A 233 -19.72 -0.70 -19.77
N ARG A 234 -19.04 -1.76 -20.17
CA ARG A 234 -17.85 -2.29 -19.48
C ARG A 234 -16.65 -1.32 -19.48
N MET A 235 -16.74 -0.22 -20.21
CA MET A 235 -15.72 0.82 -20.32
C MET A 235 -16.09 2.10 -19.55
N LEU A 236 -17.07 2.03 -18.64
CA LEU A 236 -17.42 3.19 -17.82
C LEU A 236 -16.20 3.58 -16.95
N PRO A 237 -15.81 4.87 -16.97
CA PRO A 237 -14.53 5.31 -16.40
C PRO A 237 -14.31 4.99 -14.93
N ASP A 238 -15.38 4.81 -14.18
CA ASP A 238 -15.31 4.65 -12.72
C ASP A 238 -15.63 3.23 -12.24
N SER A 239 -15.86 2.28 -13.16
CA SER A 239 -16.13 0.90 -12.77
C SER A 239 -14.88 0.19 -12.24
N VAL A 240 -15.06 -0.76 -11.33
CA VAL A 240 -13.99 -1.64 -10.84
C VAL A 240 -13.24 -2.29 -12.01
N ALA A 241 -13.98 -2.79 -13.02
CA ALA A 241 -13.39 -3.40 -14.20
C ALA A 241 -12.42 -2.47 -14.93
N GLN A 242 -12.76 -1.19 -15.06
CA GLN A 242 -11.88 -0.21 -15.69
C GLN A 242 -10.63 0.06 -14.88
N VAL A 243 -10.76 0.21 -13.56
CA VAL A 243 -9.63 0.42 -12.65
C VAL A 243 -8.68 -0.77 -12.69
N LEU A 244 -9.19 -2.00 -12.59
CA LEU A 244 -8.37 -3.21 -12.61
C LEU A 244 -7.65 -3.44 -13.96
N ARG A 245 -8.10 -2.79 -15.04
CA ARG A 245 -7.46 -2.81 -16.37
C ARG A 245 -6.34 -1.77 -16.53
N THR A 246 -6.00 -1.03 -15.51
CA THR A 246 -4.89 -0.07 -15.57
C THR A 246 -3.62 -0.75 -16.10
N MET A 247 -3.06 -0.21 -17.19
CA MET A 247 -1.80 -0.67 -17.76
C MET A 247 -0.68 0.29 -17.35
N HIS A 248 0.37 -0.25 -16.74
CA HIS A 248 1.52 0.55 -16.36
C HIS A 248 2.59 0.54 -17.46
N PRO A 249 3.39 1.61 -17.60
CA PRO A 249 4.35 1.76 -18.71
C PRO A 249 5.40 0.65 -18.83
N TRP A 250 5.75 -0.02 -17.74
CA TRP A 250 6.73 -1.12 -17.73
C TRP A 250 6.16 -2.45 -18.25
N MET A 251 4.85 -2.56 -18.41
CA MET A 251 4.19 -3.81 -18.82
C MET A 251 4.23 -4.01 -20.33
N SER A 252 4.67 -5.18 -20.78
CA SER A 252 4.35 -5.67 -22.12
C SER A 252 2.87 -6.13 -22.18
N ILE A 253 2.36 -6.42 -23.37
CA ILE A 253 1.00 -6.94 -23.51
C ILE A 253 0.82 -8.30 -22.79
N THR A 254 1.86 -9.11 -22.73
CA THR A 254 1.83 -10.39 -22.01
C THR A 254 1.84 -10.17 -20.52
N ASP A 255 2.66 -9.24 -20.02
CA ASP A 255 2.70 -8.84 -18.63
C ASP A 255 1.35 -8.30 -18.17
N TYR A 256 0.76 -7.40 -18.95
CA TYR A 256 -0.55 -6.83 -18.68
C TYR A 256 -1.66 -7.90 -18.54
N ARG A 257 -1.67 -8.89 -19.42
CA ARG A 257 -2.65 -10.01 -19.32
C ARG A 257 -2.46 -10.83 -18.05
N ASN A 258 -1.22 -11.16 -17.70
CA ASN A 258 -0.93 -11.88 -16.47
C ASN A 258 -1.33 -11.07 -15.23
N GLU A 259 -1.06 -9.77 -15.23
CA GLU A 259 -1.47 -8.87 -14.14
C GLU A 259 -2.99 -8.81 -13.99
N GLN A 260 -3.75 -8.77 -15.07
CA GLN A 260 -5.21 -8.80 -14.99
C GLN A 260 -5.72 -10.07 -14.29
N VAL A 261 -5.12 -11.23 -14.57
CA VAL A 261 -5.46 -12.48 -13.88
C VAL A 261 -5.16 -12.38 -12.39
N GLN A 262 -3.98 -11.86 -12.02
CA GLN A 262 -3.60 -11.74 -10.61
C GLN A 262 -4.48 -10.73 -9.86
N ARG A 263 -4.78 -9.58 -10.48
CA ARG A 263 -5.69 -8.58 -9.92
C ARG A 263 -7.11 -9.13 -9.72
N ALA A 264 -7.62 -9.89 -10.70
CA ALA A 264 -8.92 -10.53 -10.57
C ALA A 264 -8.94 -11.57 -9.44
N ARG A 265 -7.85 -12.34 -9.25
CA ARG A 265 -7.71 -13.27 -8.12
C ARG A 265 -7.71 -12.55 -6.77
N LEU A 266 -6.92 -11.49 -6.65
CA LEU A 266 -6.91 -10.67 -5.44
C LEU A 266 -8.28 -10.04 -5.18
N TRP A 267 -8.94 -9.51 -6.22
CA TRP A 267 -10.26 -8.93 -6.10
C TRP A 267 -11.34 -9.94 -5.66
N ARG A 268 -11.31 -11.17 -6.21
CA ARG A 268 -12.18 -12.26 -5.76
C ARG A 268 -11.98 -12.58 -4.29
N TYR A 269 -10.74 -12.68 -3.84
CA TYR A 269 -10.43 -12.87 -2.42
C TYR A 269 -10.99 -11.73 -1.56
N LEU A 270 -10.74 -10.49 -1.93
CA LEU A 270 -11.19 -9.33 -1.17
C LEU A 270 -12.71 -9.19 -1.14
N THR A 271 -13.40 -9.51 -2.22
CA THR A 271 -14.88 -9.44 -2.27
C THR A 271 -15.57 -10.68 -1.73
N GLY A 272 -14.86 -11.82 -1.63
CA GLY A 272 -15.46 -13.11 -1.38
C GLY A 272 -16.36 -13.59 -2.53
N ASP A 273 -16.15 -13.07 -3.74
CA ASP A 273 -16.91 -13.43 -4.94
C ASP A 273 -16.01 -14.14 -5.96
N ASP A 274 -15.98 -15.46 -5.88
CA ASP A 274 -15.18 -16.31 -6.76
C ASP A 274 -15.61 -16.26 -8.24
N THR A 275 -16.79 -15.71 -8.52
CA THR A 275 -17.35 -15.64 -9.88
C THR A 275 -16.93 -14.38 -10.62
N TYR A 276 -16.37 -13.38 -9.92
CA TYR A 276 -16.00 -12.12 -10.54
C TYR A 276 -15.02 -12.30 -11.70
N ASP A 277 -15.37 -11.75 -12.85
CA ASP A 277 -14.52 -11.68 -14.03
C ASP A 277 -14.57 -10.27 -14.63
N VAL A 278 -13.41 -9.64 -14.77
CA VAL A 278 -13.30 -8.30 -15.40
C VAL A 278 -13.71 -8.36 -16.88
N ASP A 279 -13.35 -9.46 -17.50
CA ASP A 279 -13.67 -9.79 -18.87
C ASP A 279 -13.78 -11.31 -18.98
N HIS A 280 -14.84 -11.80 -19.58
CA HIS A 280 -14.99 -13.21 -19.92
C HIS A 280 -13.72 -13.83 -20.54
N TYR A 281 -12.82 -13.02 -21.06
CA TYR A 281 -11.51 -13.39 -21.54
C TYR A 281 -10.56 -13.87 -20.42
N LEU A 282 -10.67 -13.35 -19.19
CA LEU A 282 -9.79 -13.74 -18.07
C LEU A 282 -10.02 -15.19 -17.66
N THR A 283 -11.25 -15.65 -17.64
CA THR A 283 -11.61 -17.04 -17.33
C THR A 283 -10.84 -18.03 -18.20
N ARG A 284 -10.59 -17.68 -19.46
CA ARG A 284 -9.80 -18.50 -20.38
C ARG A 284 -8.30 -18.47 -20.06
N LEU A 285 -7.78 -17.31 -19.68
CA LEU A 285 -6.37 -17.16 -19.31
C LEU A 285 -6.02 -17.94 -18.04
N GLU A 286 -6.96 -18.06 -17.13
CA GLU A 286 -6.80 -18.87 -15.92
C GLU A 286 -6.94 -20.36 -16.15
N GLY A 287 -7.39 -20.80 -17.32
CA GLY A 287 -7.72 -22.19 -17.58
C GLY A 287 -8.87 -22.73 -16.74
N ARG A 288 -9.68 -21.85 -16.15
CA ARG A 288 -10.91 -22.24 -15.42
C ARG A 288 -11.92 -22.75 -16.43
N ALA A 289 -12.49 -23.94 -16.17
CA ALA A 289 -13.68 -24.36 -16.87
C ALA A 289 -14.76 -23.29 -16.67
N ALA A 290 -15.41 -22.86 -17.74
CA ALA A 290 -16.56 -21.97 -17.61
C ALA A 290 -17.48 -22.60 -16.57
N LEU A 291 -17.83 -21.84 -15.52
CA LEU A 291 -18.86 -22.26 -14.57
C LEU A 291 -20.15 -22.35 -15.37
N VAL A 292 -20.36 -23.49 -16.01
CA VAL A 292 -21.62 -23.81 -16.69
C VAL A 292 -22.67 -23.88 -15.60
N GLY A 293 -23.39 -22.79 -15.50
CA GLY A 293 -24.62 -22.57 -14.79
C GLY A 293 -25.07 -23.63 -13.81
N SER A 294 -24.91 -23.36 -12.53
CA SER A 294 -25.96 -23.69 -11.56
C SER A 294 -27.04 -22.62 -11.71
N ARG A 295 -28.00 -22.86 -12.57
CA ARG A 295 -29.30 -22.19 -12.52
C ARG A 295 -30.13 -22.75 -11.37
#